data_e9419bee256ba79b31df537eaf117862
#
_entry.id   e9419bee256ba79b31df537eaf117862
#
_cell.length_a   1.000
_cell.length_b   1.000
_cell.length_c   1.000
_cell.angle_alpha   90.00
_cell.angle_beta   90.00
_cell.angle_gamma   90.00
#
_symmetry.space_group_name_H-M   'P 1'
#
loop_
_entity.id
_entity.type
_entity.pdbx_description
1 polymer ?
#
loop_
_entity_poly.entity_id
_entity_poly.type
_entity_poly.pdbx_seq_one_letter_code
_entity_poly.pdbx_strand_id
1 'polypeptide(L)'
;MVDNAERMPFRDGELDVVTSTFLFHELPSRARQSVAREMLRVLKPGGLLVVLDSAQLVESTELRIFLENFAASMNEPFFASYLREPLERLFGAEGFSLRETATCFPSKLVVAAKPSG
;
A
#
# COMPACT_ATOMS: atom_id res chain seq x y z
N MET A 1 -11.75 -2.18 15.50
CA MET A 1 -10.50 -2.31 16.19
C MET A 1 -9.56 -1.20 15.75
N VAL A 2 -8.90 -0.59 16.69
CA VAL A 2 -8.09 0.57 16.37
C VAL A 2 -6.62 0.27 16.71
N ASP A 3 -6.08 -0.71 16.04
CA ASP A 3 -4.67 -0.97 16.19
C ASP A 3 -3.90 -0.02 15.29
N ASN A 4 -2.81 0.48 15.81
CA ASN A 4 -1.90 1.30 15.04
C ASN A 4 -1.18 0.40 14.02
N ALA A 5 -1.43 0.60 12.74
CA ALA A 5 -0.80 -0.19 11.69
C ALA A 5 0.71 -0.01 11.63
N GLU A 6 1.23 1.06 12.24
CA GLU A 6 2.67 1.28 12.34
C GLU A 6 3.30 0.44 13.46
N ARG A 7 2.49 -0.17 14.31
CA ARG A 7 2.96 -1.01 15.41
C ARG A 7 1.93 -2.11 15.65
N MET A 8 2.09 -3.21 14.97
CA MET A 8 1.15 -4.32 15.05
C MET A 8 1.44 -5.24 16.23
N PRO A 9 0.40 -5.78 16.90
CA PRO A 9 0.56 -6.62 18.09
C PRO A 9 0.94 -8.07 17.75
N PHE A 10 1.78 -8.26 16.74
CA PHE A 10 2.22 -9.57 16.31
C PHE A 10 3.73 -9.66 16.39
N ARG A 11 4.22 -10.89 16.54
CA ARG A 11 5.66 -11.17 16.56
C ARG A 11 6.22 -11.13 15.14
N ASP A 12 7.53 -11.02 15.04
CA ASP A 12 8.21 -11.15 13.77
C ASP A 12 7.88 -12.50 13.14
N GLY A 13 7.51 -12.47 11.87
CA GLY A 13 7.25 -13.71 11.13
C GLY A 13 6.12 -14.55 11.67
N GLU A 14 5.09 -13.95 12.23
CA GLU A 14 3.98 -14.69 12.82
C GLU A 14 2.87 -15.03 11.82
N LEU A 15 2.69 -14.19 10.79
CA LEU A 15 1.53 -14.28 9.92
C LEU A 15 1.89 -14.80 8.53
N ASP A 16 0.98 -15.59 7.96
CA ASP A 16 1.12 -16.08 6.58
C ASP A 16 0.66 -15.07 5.55
N VAL A 17 -0.35 -14.27 5.88
CA VAL A 17 -0.96 -13.31 4.98
C VAL A 17 -1.34 -12.06 5.76
N VAL A 18 -1.08 -10.90 5.16
CA VAL A 18 -1.57 -9.60 5.65
C VAL A 18 -2.40 -8.98 4.54
N THR A 19 -3.58 -8.47 4.88
CA THR A 19 -4.43 -7.77 3.91
C THR A 19 -4.66 -6.34 4.38
N SER A 20 -4.77 -5.44 3.41
CA SER A 20 -5.08 -4.03 3.68
C SER A 20 -6.08 -3.54 2.65
N THR A 21 -7.12 -2.84 3.11
CA THR A 21 -8.17 -2.32 2.25
C THR A 21 -8.35 -0.83 2.50
N PHE A 22 -8.05 -0.02 1.49
CA PHE A 22 -8.25 1.43 1.49
C PHE A 22 -7.62 2.16 2.67
N LEU A 23 -6.42 1.74 3.07
CA LEU A 23 -5.68 2.36 4.16
C LEU A 23 -4.65 3.38 3.67
N PHE A 24 -3.85 3.01 2.67
CA PHE A 24 -2.65 3.78 2.31
C PHE A 24 -2.96 5.19 1.81
N HIS A 25 -4.08 5.38 1.11
CA HIS A 25 -4.41 6.71 0.58
C HIS A 25 -4.72 7.73 1.69
N GLU A 26 -4.98 7.26 2.91
CA GLU A 26 -5.27 8.14 4.06
C GLU A 26 -4.02 8.48 4.88
N LEU A 27 -2.88 7.87 4.57
CA LEU A 27 -1.68 8.00 5.38
C LEU A 27 -0.70 9.00 4.76
N PRO A 28 0.03 9.78 5.60
CA PRO A 28 1.16 10.55 5.09
C PRO A 28 2.28 9.61 4.66
N SER A 29 3.21 10.13 3.84
CA SER A 29 4.28 9.33 3.26
C SER A 29 5.08 8.55 4.30
N ARG A 30 5.44 9.21 5.40
CA ARG A 30 6.22 8.55 6.46
C ARG A 30 5.46 7.39 7.08
N ALA A 31 4.16 7.58 7.31
CA ALA A 31 3.33 6.53 7.89
C ALA A 31 3.18 5.37 6.92
N ARG A 32 3.06 5.64 5.62
CA ARG A 32 3.00 4.58 4.60
C ARG A 32 4.25 3.69 4.66
N GLN A 33 5.43 4.31 4.80
CA GLN A 33 6.68 3.56 4.94
C GLN A 33 6.71 2.72 6.22
N SER A 34 6.29 3.30 7.33
CA SER A 34 6.27 2.59 8.61
C SER A 34 5.30 1.41 8.59
N VAL A 35 4.14 1.59 7.99
CA VAL A 35 3.15 0.52 7.88
C VAL A 35 3.67 -0.60 6.98
N ALA A 36 4.26 -0.26 5.84
CA ALA A 36 4.83 -1.27 4.94
C ALA A 36 5.93 -2.07 5.63
N ARG A 37 6.78 -1.40 6.39
CA ARG A 37 7.86 -2.06 7.14
C ARG A 37 7.29 -3.01 8.18
N GLU A 38 6.26 -2.58 8.88
CA GLU A 38 5.61 -3.38 9.91
C GLU A 38 4.91 -4.60 9.30
N MET A 39 4.28 -4.44 8.15
CA MET A 39 3.67 -5.55 7.43
C MET A 39 4.72 -6.59 7.02
N LEU A 40 5.89 -6.12 6.58
CA LEU A 40 6.98 -7.04 6.24
C LEU A 40 7.48 -7.79 7.48
N ARG A 41 7.59 -7.08 8.60
CA ARG A 41 8.09 -7.67 9.85
C ARG A 41 7.22 -8.84 10.31
N VAL A 42 5.90 -8.66 10.31
CA VAL A 42 4.98 -9.66 10.85
C VAL A 42 4.76 -10.86 9.92
N LEU A 43 5.12 -10.73 8.65
CA LEU A 43 4.96 -11.84 7.71
C LEU A 43 6.07 -12.86 7.85
N LYS A 44 5.70 -14.14 7.71
CA LYS A 44 6.67 -15.23 7.57
C LYS A 44 7.41 -15.06 6.26
N PRO A 45 8.67 -15.57 6.16
CA PRO A 45 9.32 -15.68 4.86
C PRO A 45 8.41 -16.43 3.88
N GLY A 46 8.21 -15.88 2.70
CA GLY A 46 7.27 -16.41 1.72
C GLY A 46 5.82 -15.99 1.93
N GLY A 47 5.52 -15.28 3.01
CA GLY A 47 4.18 -14.79 3.28
C GLY A 47 3.75 -13.71 2.29
N LEU A 48 2.44 -13.50 2.17
CA LEU A 48 1.87 -12.60 1.18
C LEU A 48 1.24 -11.36 1.81
N LEU A 49 1.45 -10.23 1.14
CA LEU A 49 0.74 -8.99 1.40
C LEU A 49 -0.22 -8.75 0.25
N VAL A 50 -1.49 -8.54 0.56
CA VAL A 50 -2.51 -8.23 -0.44
C VAL A 50 -3.11 -6.88 -0.09
N VAL A 51 -2.95 -5.90 -0.99
CA VAL A 51 -3.43 -4.54 -0.77
C VAL A 51 -4.44 -4.18 -1.84
N LEU A 52 -5.61 -3.74 -1.40
CA LEU A 52 -6.61 -3.12 -2.26
C LEU A 52 -6.73 -1.67 -1.85
N ASP A 53 -6.45 -0.75 -2.77
CA ASP A 53 -6.46 0.68 -2.47
C ASP A 53 -6.87 1.46 -3.71
N SER A 54 -6.82 2.78 -3.65
CA SER A 54 -7.16 3.62 -4.78
C SER A 54 -6.13 3.53 -5.90
N ALA A 55 -6.59 3.64 -7.15
CA ALA A 55 -5.68 3.74 -8.28
C ALA A 55 -4.81 4.98 -8.15
N GLN A 56 -3.61 4.91 -8.70
CA GLN A 56 -2.61 5.97 -8.63
C GLN A 56 -2.29 6.51 -10.02
N LEU A 57 -1.53 7.58 -10.08
CA LEU A 57 -1.22 8.22 -11.38
C LEU A 57 -0.47 7.28 -12.31
N VAL A 58 0.30 6.35 -11.76
CA VAL A 58 1.06 5.39 -12.57
C VAL A 58 0.17 4.46 -13.38
N GLU A 59 -1.10 4.28 -13.00
CA GLU A 59 -2.02 3.39 -13.69
C GLU A 59 -2.51 3.95 -15.03
N SER A 60 -2.58 5.27 -15.16
CA SER A 60 -3.03 5.88 -16.40
C SER A 60 -2.69 7.36 -16.45
N THR A 61 -1.92 7.76 -17.46
CA THR A 61 -1.66 9.19 -17.67
C THR A 61 -2.90 9.91 -18.17
N GLU A 62 -3.81 9.22 -18.82
CA GLU A 62 -5.06 9.80 -19.30
C GLU A 62 -5.99 10.18 -18.16
N LEU A 63 -5.92 9.46 -17.06
CA LEU A 63 -6.73 9.73 -15.87
C LEU A 63 -6.08 10.70 -14.91
N ARG A 64 -4.87 11.15 -15.21
CA ARG A 64 -4.09 11.99 -14.31
C ARG A 64 -4.84 13.25 -13.87
N ILE A 65 -5.37 13.98 -14.84
CA ILE A 65 -6.09 15.22 -14.55
C ILE A 65 -7.31 14.94 -13.69
N PHE A 66 -8.04 13.88 -14.04
CA PHE A 66 -9.23 13.49 -13.27
C PHE A 66 -8.86 13.13 -11.83
N LEU A 67 -7.83 12.33 -11.65
CA LEU A 67 -7.42 11.90 -10.31
C LEU A 67 -6.91 13.05 -9.46
N GLU A 68 -6.16 13.99 -10.07
CA GLU A 68 -5.67 15.15 -9.35
C GLU A 68 -6.82 16.08 -8.94
N ASN A 69 -7.80 16.28 -9.82
CA ASN A 69 -8.97 17.08 -9.49
C ASN A 69 -9.83 16.40 -8.43
N PHE A 70 -9.95 15.09 -8.52
CA PHE A 70 -10.69 14.31 -7.52
C PHE A 70 -10.04 14.45 -6.14
N ALA A 71 -8.73 14.34 -6.08
CA ALA A 71 -8.00 14.49 -4.81
C ALA A 71 -8.21 15.89 -4.22
N ALA A 72 -8.21 16.91 -5.07
CA ALA A 72 -8.42 18.29 -4.61
C ALA A 72 -9.83 18.47 -4.06
N SER A 73 -10.83 17.81 -4.64
CA SER A 73 -12.21 17.94 -4.21
C SER A 73 -12.54 17.10 -2.97
N MET A 74 -11.75 16.08 -2.68
CA MET A 74 -12.02 15.17 -1.56
C MET A 74 -11.63 15.76 -0.20
N ASN A 75 -10.84 16.82 -0.19
CA ASN A 75 -10.38 17.44 1.05
C ASN A 75 -9.65 16.44 1.99
N GLU A 76 -8.95 15.48 1.41
CA GLU A 76 -8.10 14.54 2.14
C GLU A 76 -6.66 14.99 2.02
N PRO A 77 -5.99 15.32 3.15
CA PRO A 77 -4.67 15.98 3.08
C PRO A 77 -3.56 15.13 2.45
N PHE A 78 -3.69 13.82 2.48
CA PHE A 78 -2.61 12.94 2.01
C PHE A 78 -2.90 12.23 0.70
N PHE A 79 -4.09 12.43 0.14
CA PHE A 79 -4.49 11.71 -1.08
C PHE A 79 -3.62 12.10 -2.27
N ALA A 80 -3.35 13.39 -2.45
CA ALA A 80 -2.52 13.84 -3.57
C ALA A 80 -1.11 13.26 -3.49
N SER A 81 -0.53 13.22 -2.29
CA SER A 81 0.77 12.57 -2.07
C SER A 81 0.69 11.08 -2.41
N TYR A 82 -0.36 10.40 -1.99
CA TYR A 82 -0.56 8.98 -2.28
C TYR A 82 -0.58 8.72 -3.79
N LEU A 83 -1.28 9.57 -4.55
CA LEU A 83 -1.39 9.39 -6.00
C LEU A 83 -0.03 9.40 -6.70
N ARG A 84 0.97 10.06 -6.12
CA ARG A 84 2.29 10.23 -6.72
C ARG A 84 3.33 9.23 -6.22
N GLU A 85 3.00 8.41 -5.22
CA GLU A 85 3.91 7.44 -4.64
C GLU A 85 3.42 6.03 -4.94
N PRO A 86 3.88 5.39 -6.03
CA PRO A 86 3.42 4.05 -6.38
C PRO A 86 3.63 3.05 -5.25
N LEU A 87 2.58 2.29 -4.93
CA LEU A 87 2.66 1.26 -3.91
C LEU A 87 3.73 0.22 -4.24
N GLU A 88 3.90 -0.10 -5.52
CA GLU A 88 4.92 -1.03 -5.97
C GLU A 88 6.32 -0.58 -5.55
N ARG A 89 6.59 0.70 -5.69
CA ARG A 89 7.89 1.26 -5.29
C ARG A 89 8.02 1.26 -3.76
N LEU A 90 6.95 1.63 -3.07
CA LEU A 90 6.95 1.64 -1.61
C LEU A 90 7.28 0.26 -1.05
N PHE A 91 6.57 -0.76 -1.51
CA PHE A 91 6.79 -2.12 -1.00
C PHE A 91 8.13 -2.67 -1.43
N GLY A 92 8.54 -2.42 -2.67
CA GLY A 92 9.85 -2.85 -3.15
C GLY A 92 10.98 -2.24 -2.34
N ALA A 93 10.88 -0.96 -1.98
CA ALA A 93 11.90 -0.29 -1.19
C ALA A 93 12.01 -0.86 0.23
N GLU A 94 10.91 -1.39 0.78
CA GLU A 94 10.94 -1.99 2.11
C GLU A 94 11.38 -3.46 2.10
N GLY A 95 11.55 -4.06 0.93
CA GLY A 95 12.06 -5.41 0.81
C GLY A 95 11.08 -6.45 0.28
N PHE A 96 9.88 -6.04 -0.10
CA PHE A 96 8.91 -6.97 -0.71
C PHE A 96 9.28 -7.30 -2.15
N SER A 97 8.93 -8.51 -2.57
CA SER A 97 8.99 -8.95 -3.96
C SER A 97 7.59 -8.83 -4.54
N LEU A 98 7.43 -8.00 -5.56
CA LEU A 98 6.12 -7.82 -6.20
C LEU A 98 5.74 -9.07 -6.97
N ARG A 99 4.49 -9.50 -6.84
CA ARG A 99 3.96 -10.68 -7.51
C ARG A 99 2.99 -10.32 -8.60
N GLU A 100 2.05 -9.40 -8.30
CA GLU A 100 1.00 -9.05 -9.23
C GLU A 100 0.45 -7.69 -8.91
N THR A 101 0.08 -6.94 -9.94
CA THR A 101 -0.71 -5.73 -9.78
C THR A 101 -1.85 -5.77 -10.78
N ALA A 102 -3.01 -5.26 -10.38
CA ALA A 102 -4.16 -5.18 -11.25
C ALA A 102 -4.91 -3.89 -10.94
N THR A 103 -5.49 -3.30 -11.97
CA THR A 103 -6.25 -2.08 -11.82
C THR A 103 -7.68 -2.31 -12.29
N CYS A 104 -8.62 -1.97 -11.41
CA CYS A 104 -10.03 -1.92 -11.74
C CYS A 104 -10.51 -0.57 -11.23
N PHE A 105 -10.39 0.46 -12.08
CA PHE A 105 -10.65 1.83 -11.66
C PHE A 105 -11.99 1.95 -10.97
N PRO A 106 -12.09 2.62 -9.82
CA PRO A 106 -11.03 3.47 -9.20
C PRO A 106 -10.12 2.73 -8.22
N SER A 107 -10.07 1.42 -8.25
CA SER A 107 -9.29 0.63 -7.30
C SER A 107 -8.07 0.00 -7.95
N LYS A 108 -7.14 -0.39 -7.11
CA LYS A 108 -5.88 -1.00 -7.50
C LYS A 108 -5.57 -2.14 -6.54
N LEU A 109 -5.16 -3.27 -7.08
CA LEU A 109 -4.74 -4.43 -6.30
C LEU A 109 -3.24 -4.64 -6.43
N VAL A 110 -2.57 -4.80 -5.32
CA VAL A 110 -1.14 -5.13 -5.29
C VAL A 110 -0.94 -6.38 -4.45
N VAL A 111 -0.26 -7.36 -5.02
CA VAL A 111 0.14 -8.57 -4.30
C VAL A 111 1.66 -8.61 -4.25
N ALA A 112 2.20 -8.70 -3.05
CA ALA A 112 3.63 -8.74 -2.82
C ALA A 112 3.96 -9.87 -1.85
N ALA A 113 5.18 -10.36 -1.90
CA ALA A 113 5.62 -11.45 -1.04
C ALA A 113 6.85 -11.03 -0.25
N LYS A 114 6.95 -11.52 0.98
CA LYS A 114 8.19 -11.41 1.74
C LYS A 114 9.16 -12.46 1.19
N PRO A 115 10.35 -12.06 0.74
CA PRO A 115 11.32 -13.03 0.23
C PRO A 115 11.64 -14.09 1.27
N SER A 116 11.87 -15.32 0.80
CA SER A 116 12.13 -16.46 1.69
C SER A 116 13.62 -16.71 1.91
N GLY A 117 14.45 -15.94 1.26
CA GLY A 117 15.89 -16.14 1.39
C GLY A 117 16.59 -15.06 2.19
#